data_b551c83b635f3c33654b5dbbe48502d5
#
_entry.id   b551c83b635f3c33654b5dbbe48502d5
#
_cell.length_a   1.000
_cell.length_b   1.000
_cell.length_c   1.000
_cell.angle_alpha   90.00
_cell.angle_beta   90.00
_cell.angle_gamma   90.00
#
_symmetry.space_group_name_H-M   'P 1'
#
loop_
_entity.id
_entity.type
_entity.pdbx_description
1 polymer ?
#
loop_
_entity_poly.entity_id
_entity_poly.type
_entity_poly.pdbx_seq_one_letter_code
_entity_poly.pdbx_strand_id
1 'polypeptide(L)'
;VHVLTEPEWRERTRAHEARVDAATAGHRSRRHDGRRHPVEDFLFTYYSFTPSQLRRWHPGPGVVLDGPAPQRDWRFYRIHDDASGGVTVDVDAFLQRRGDTVRFVRELLTRTAGRPGRFGCFGLHEWAMVYRLDPSDVRHSAWPLRLGPEGTDAVVESHQVACSHFDAYRFFTPDAAPRNALSPTRASQVELEQPGCLHAGMDLYKWAHKLVPVVPSDLVADCFELARDIRSLDMRAAPYDLRELGYEPVPIETAEGKATYVAEQRGFAERGQALRVRLVAALDRALGQAVEPAGAPAASASAPSTSPSSPPST
;
A
#
# COMPACT_ATOMS: atom_id res chain seq x y z
N VAL A 1 18.47 -8.83 20.71
CA VAL A 1 18.97 -7.49 20.36
C VAL A 1 20.11 -7.65 19.38
N HIS A 2 20.10 -6.91 18.27
CA HIS A 2 21.16 -6.91 17.26
C HIS A 2 21.91 -5.57 17.32
N VAL A 3 23.21 -5.61 17.60
CA VAL A 3 24.04 -4.40 17.65
C VAL A 3 24.66 -4.17 16.27
N LEU A 4 24.52 -2.95 15.75
CA LEU A 4 25.22 -2.49 14.54
C LEU A 4 26.33 -1.54 14.96
N THR A 5 27.56 -1.85 14.53
CA THR A 5 28.69 -0.95 14.68
C THR A 5 28.51 0.33 13.84
N GLU A 6 29.24 1.39 14.19
CA GLU A 6 29.13 2.65 13.45
C GLU A 6 29.39 2.52 11.95
N PRO A 7 30.39 1.78 11.45
CA PRO A 7 30.58 1.56 10.02
C PRO A 7 29.36 0.86 9.36
N GLU A 8 28.78 -0.17 10.01
CA GLU A 8 27.67 -0.95 9.46
C GLU A 8 26.38 -0.12 9.34
N TRP A 9 25.99 0.62 10.38
CA TRP A 9 24.77 1.42 10.28
C TRP A 9 24.96 2.63 9.36
N ARG A 10 26.15 3.21 9.26
CA ARG A 10 26.46 4.27 8.30
C ARG A 10 26.39 3.77 6.85
N GLU A 11 26.85 2.56 6.59
CA GLU A 11 26.72 1.93 5.26
C GLU A 11 25.26 1.72 4.89
N ARG A 12 24.46 1.14 5.80
CA ARG A 12 23.02 0.93 5.58
C ARG A 12 22.28 2.25 5.37
N THR A 13 22.63 3.26 6.15
CA THR A 13 22.04 4.61 5.98
C THR A 13 22.35 5.16 4.59
N ARG A 14 23.61 5.10 4.13
CA ARG A 14 24.01 5.58 2.81
C ARG A 14 23.34 4.81 1.68
N ALA A 15 23.25 3.50 1.80
CA ALA A 15 22.54 2.65 0.83
C ALA A 15 21.07 3.02 0.72
N HIS A 16 20.38 3.19 1.85
CA HIS A 16 18.99 3.64 1.89
C HIS A 16 18.81 5.03 1.28
N GLU A 17 19.66 5.98 1.66
CA GLU A 17 19.64 7.33 1.13
C GLU A 17 19.82 7.36 -0.38
N ALA A 18 20.80 6.61 -0.92
CA ALA A 18 21.03 6.50 -2.36
C ALA A 18 19.81 5.89 -3.09
N ARG A 19 19.19 4.84 -2.53
CA ARG A 19 17.97 4.24 -3.06
C ARG A 19 16.83 5.25 -3.17
N VAL A 20 16.58 5.99 -2.08
CA VAL A 20 15.50 6.99 -2.04
C VAL A 20 15.83 8.18 -2.94
N ASP A 21 17.08 8.65 -2.97
CA ASP A 21 17.50 9.73 -3.84
C ASP A 21 17.29 9.39 -5.32
N ALA A 22 17.63 8.17 -5.74
CA ALA A 22 17.37 7.68 -7.10
C ALA A 22 15.86 7.60 -7.40
N ALA A 23 15.07 7.03 -6.46
CA ALA A 23 13.64 6.84 -6.63
C ALA A 23 12.83 8.16 -6.64
N THR A 24 13.38 9.25 -6.07
CA THR A 24 12.70 10.56 -5.95
C THR A 24 13.33 11.66 -6.80
N ALA A 25 14.36 11.37 -7.58
CA ALA A 25 15.11 12.37 -8.37
C ALA A 25 14.20 13.16 -9.32
N GLY A 26 13.32 12.49 -10.06
CA GLY A 26 12.37 13.13 -10.98
C GLY A 26 11.42 14.09 -10.28
N HIS A 27 10.84 13.65 -9.15
CA HIS A 27 9.95 14.51 -8.35
C HIS A 27 10.68 15.76 -7.82
N ARG A 28 11.91 15.60 -7.30
CA ARG A 28 12.71 16.74 -6.78
C ARG A 28 13.05 17.72 -7.88
N SER A 29 13.45 17.25 -9.08
CA SER A 29 13.73 18.10 -10.23
C SER A 29 12.48 18.89 -10.64
N ARG A 30 11.35 18.23 -10.85
CA ARG A 30 10.10 18.90 -11.24
C ARG A 30 9.66 19.92 -10.20
N ARG A 31 9.78 19.60 -8.91
CA ARG A 31 9.43 20.54 -7.83
C ARG A 31 10.35 21.79 -7.86
N HIS A 32 11.63 21.62 -8.15
CA HIS A 32 12.56 22.73 -8.31
C HIS A 32 12.14 23.64 -9.47
N ASP A 33 11.71 23.06 -10.59
CA ASP A 33 11.28 23.76 -11.79
C ASP A 33 9.82 24.28 -11.71
N GLY A 34 9.15 24.13 -10.58
CA GLY A 34 7.72 24.51 -10.43
C GLY A 34 6.75 23.65 -11.25
N ARG A 35 7.19 22.50 -11.77
CA ARG A 35 6.39 21.58 -12.59
C ARG A 35 5.71 20.52 -11.71
N ARG A 36 4.62 19.93 -12.24
CA ARG A 36 3.88 18.83 -11.59
C ARG A 36 3.68 17.68 -12.56
N HIS A 37 3.57 16.46 -12.01
CA HIS A 37 3.31 15.26 -12.78
C HIS A 37 2.19 14.43 -12.11
N PRO A 38 1.08 14.09 -12.83
CA PRO A 38 -0.11 13.47 -12.24
C PRO A 38 0.14 12.04 -11.72
N VAL A 39 1.13 11.36 -12.27
CA VAL A 39 1.49 9.98 -11.88
C VAL A 39 2.60 10.00 -10.83
N GLU A 40 3.77 10.52 -11.18
CA GLU A 40 4.99 10.39 -10.36
C GLU A 40 5.00 11.24 -9.09
N ASP A 41 4.26 12.36 -9.06
CA ASP A 41 4.19 13.22 -7.87
C ASP A 41 3.03 12.84 -6.93
N PHE A 42 2.17 11.90 -7.36
CA PHE A 42 0.95 11.55 -6.65
C PHE A 42 1.20 11.11 -5.20
N LEU A 43 2.16 10.22 -4.96
CA LEU A 43 2.42 9.69 -3.63
C LEU A 43 2.87 10.78 -2.63
N PHE A 44 3.58 11.80 -3.10
CA PHE A 44 4.01 12.93 -2.27
C PHE A 44 2.91 13.97 -2.06
N THR A 45 1.97 14.07 -3.01
CA THR A 45 0.84 15.00 -2.91
C THR A 45 -0.30 14.42 -2.10
N TYR A 46 -0.67 13.16 -2.39
CA TYR A 46 -1.83 12.51 -1.78
C TYR A 46 -1.58 12.09 -0.33
N TYR A 47 -0.45 11.43 -0.06
CA TYR A 47 -0.11 11.00 1.30
C TYR A 47 0.60 12.07 2.12
N SER A 48 0.99 13.17 1.49
CA SER A 48 1.67 14.32 2.13
C SER A 48 2.99 13.95 2.84
N PHE A 49 3.67 12.88 2.38
CA PHE A 49 5.00 12.51 2.85
C PHE A 49 6.05 13.11 1.92
N THR A 50 7.11 13.66 2.51
CA THR A 50 8.17 14.30 1.73
C THR A 50 9.30 13.32 1.39
N PRO A 51 10.04 13.55 0.28
CA PRO A 51 11.25 12.78 -0.01
C PRO A 51 12.27 12.80 1.14
N SER A 52 12.39 13.93 1.85
CA SER A 52 13.32 14.04 3.00
C SER A 52 12.90 13.19 4.20
N GLN A 53 11.58 12.96 4.40
CA GLN A 53 11.10 12.04 5.42
C GLN A 53 11.37 10.59 5.02
N LEU A 54 11.10 10.23 3.76
CA LEU A 54 11.38 8.90 3.24
C LEU A 54 12.88 8.56 3.28
N ARG A 55 13.75 9.55 3.06
CA ARG A 55 15.21 9.41 3.06
C ARG A 55 15.80 9.10 4.43
N ARG A 56 15.09 9.39 5.53
CA ARG A 56 15.56 9.07 6.88
C ARG A 56 15.61 7.55 7.08
N TRP A 57 16.76 7.06 7.50
CA TRP A 57 16.92 5.63 7.75
C TRP A 57 16.59 5.27 9.21
N HIS A 58 15.73 4.30 9.39
CA HIS A 58 15.31 3.73 10.67
C HIS A 58 15.54 2.22 10.64
N PRO A 59 16.31 1.67 11.59
CA PRO A 59 16.63 0.23 11.61
C PRO A 59 15.43 -0.65 12.01
N GLY A 60 14.45 -0.08 12.70
CA GLY A 60 13.37 -0.81 13.35
C GLY A 60 13.70 -1.26 14.78
N PRO A 61 12.72 -1.84 15.48
CA PRO A 61 12.87 -2.36 16.84
C PRO A 61 13.87 -3.51 16.92
N GLY A 62 14.53 -3.65 18.09
CA GLY A 62 15.46 -4.73 18.36
C GLY A 62 16.87 -4.53 17.80
N VAL A 63 17.13 -3.35 17.20
CA VAL A 63 18.46 -2.95 16.72
C VAL A 63 19.02 -1.85 17.62
N VAL A 64 20.27 -1.97 18.02
CA VAL A 64 21.04 -0.96 18.74
C VAL A 64 22.11 -0.42 17.79
N LEU A 65 22.19 0.89 17.68
CA LEU A 65 23.22 1.60 16.91
C LEU A 65 24.32 2.02 17.86
N ASP A 66 25.49 1.44 17.70
CA ASP A 66 26.66 1.79 18.50
C ASP A 66 27.28 3.12 18.02
N GLY A 67 27.86 3.88 18.97
CA GLY A 67 28.51 5.15 18.69
C GLY A 67 27.54 6.34 18.52
N PRO A 68 27.99 7.44 17.88
CA PRO A 68 27.26 8.72 17.83
C PRO A 68 26.19 8.72 16.72
N ALA A 69 25.16 7.86 16.85
CA ALA A 69 24.07 7.79 15.89
C ALA A 69 23.15 9.02 15.99
N PRO A 70 22.83 9.71 14.85
CA PRO A 70 21.97 10.89 14.82
C PRO A 70 20.54 10.59 15.29
N GLN A 71 20.13 9.34 15.28
CA GLN A 71 18.82 8.90 15.80
C GLN A 71 18.64 9.20 17.29
N ARG A 72 19.71 9.46 18.04
CA ARG A 72 19.66 9.86 19.46
C ARG A 72 18.71 11.05 19.69
N ASP A 73 18.70 11.99 18.77
CA ASP A 73 17.89 13.21 18.86
C ASP A 73 16.53 13.07 18.16
N TRP A 74 16.23 11.90 17.60
CA TRP A 74 14.99 11.69 16.90
C TRP A 74 13.89 11.19 17.85
N ARG A 75 12.68 11.59 17.56
CA ARG A 75 11.53 11.15 18.32
C ARG A 75 11.38 9.63 18.29
N PHE A 76 11.02 9.04 19.43
CA PHE A 76 10.87 7.60 19.64
C PHE A 76 12.19 6.82 19.52
N TYR A 77 13.29 7.45 19.92
CA TYR A 77 14.55 6.80 20.18
C TYR A 77 14.99 7.03 21.62
N ARG A 78 15.73 6.11 22.19
CA ARG A 78 16.31 6.20 23.52
C ARG A 78 17.72 5.62 23.53
N ILE A 79 18.48 5.93 24.56
CA ILE A 79 19.73 5.25 24.83
C ILE A 79 19.39 3.83 25.31
N HIS A 80 20.10 2.83 24.80
CA HIS A 80 19.97 1.47 25.25
C HIS A 80 20.54 1.32 26.66
N ASP A 81 19.93 0.46 27.48
CA ASP A 81 20.24 0.38 28.92
C ASP A 81 21.53 -0.41 29.22
N ASP A 82 22.28 -0.84 28.21
CA ASP A 82 23.58 -1.47 28.38
C ASP A 82 24.72 -0.42 28.52
N ALA A 83 25.90 -0.93 28.89
CA ALA A 83 27.08 -0.09 29.13
C ALA A 83 27.64 0.59 27.84
N SER A 84 27.15 0.23 26.65
CA SER A 84 27.62 0.76 25.35
C SER A 84 27.11 2.18 25.08
N GLY A 85 25.96 2.55 25.68
CA GLY A 85 25.31 3.83 25.40
C GLY A 85 24.78 3.95 23.98
N GLY A 86 24.58 2.85 23.29
CA GLY A 86 24.02 2.78 21.94
C GLY A 86 22.59 3.29 21.87
N VAL A 87 22.09 3.57 20.67
CA VAL A 87 20.77 4.16 20.45
C VAL A 87 19.82 3.11 19.85
N THR A 88 18.61 3.01 20.38
CA THR A 88 17.59 2.07 19.92
C THR A 88 16.22 2.72 19.83
N VAL A 89 15.29 2.08 19.10
CA VAL A 89 13.88 2.54 19.05
C VAL A 89 13.23 2.36 20.42
N ASP A 90 12.61 3.44 20.91
CA ASP A 90 11.74 3.43 22.08
C ASP A 90 10.33 2.98 21.70
N VAL A 91 10.14 1.67 21.73
CA VAL A 91 8.86 1.04 21.35
C VAL A 91 7.76 1.42 22.33
N ASP A 92 8.07 1.53 23.62
CA ASP A 92 7.08 1.85 24.65
C ASP A 92 6.54 3.27 24.48
N ALA A 93 7.43 4.24 24.31
CA ALA A 93 7.02 5.62 24.03
C ALA A 93 6.25 5.75 22.71
N PHE A 94 6.61 4.93 21.69
CA PHE A 94 5.86 4.88 20.45
C PHE A 94 4.46 4.30 20.64
N LEU A 95 4.32 3.18 21.34
CA LEU A 95 3.03 2.54 21.59
C LEU A 95 2.11 3.36 22.51
N GLN A 96 2.65 4.06 23.50
CA GLN A 96 1.87 5.01 24.30
C GLN A 96 1.18 6.06 23.43
N ARG A 97 1.84 6.51 22.38
CA ARG A 97 1.33 7.56 21.49
C ARG A 97 0.54 7.05 20.29
N ARG A 98 0.88 5.88 19.77
CA ARG A 98 0.40 5.34 18.49
C ARG A 98 -0.17 3.92 18.59
N GLY A 99 -0.28 3.34 19.76
CA GLY A 99 -0.68 1.96 19.97
C GLY A 99 -2.01 1.60 19.30
N ASP A 100 -3.02 2.47 19.36
CA ASP A 100 -4.30 2.25 18.68
C ASP A 100 -4.15 2.18 17.16
N THR A 101 -3.30 3.06 16.59
CA THR A 101 -2.98 3.02 15.16
C THR A 101 -2.26 1.71 14.79
N VAL A 102 -1.32 1.26 15.62
CA VAL A 102 -0.60 0.00 15.41
C VAL A 102 -1.56 -1.17 15.39
N ARG A 103 -2.44 -1.28 16.39
CA ARG A 103 -3.46 -2.34 16.48
C ARG A 103 -4.43 -2.32 15.30
N PHE A 104 -4.94 -1.13 14.96
CA PHE A 104 -5.82 -0.97 13.80
C PHE A 104 -5.16 -1.42 12.49
N VAL A 105 -3.95 -0.93 12.22
CA VAL A 105 -3.24 -1.28 10.97
C VAL A 105 -2.91 -2.77 10.93
N ARG A 106 -2.47 -3.35 12.05
CA ARG A 106 -2.24 -4.79 12.16
C ARG A 106 -3.51 -5.59 11.81
N GLU A 107 -4.66 -5.24 12.41
CA GLU A 107 -5.93 -5.89 12.12
C GLU A 107 -6.32 -5.75 10.66
N LEU A 108 -6.27 -4.53 10.12
CA LEU A 108 -6.58 -4.24 8.72
C LEU A 108 -5.75 -5.10 7.77
N LEU A 109 -4.42 -5.11 7.96
CA LEU A 109 -3.50 -5.87 7.10
C LEU A 109 -3.72 -7.38 7.21
N THR A 110 -3.94 -7.89 8.43
CA THR A 110 -4.21 -9.31 8.68
C THR A 110 -5.52 -9.75 8.02
N ARG A 111 -6.59 -8.97 8.21
CA ARG A 111 -7.90 -9.24 7.60
C ARG A 111 -7.84 -9.17 6.07
N THR A 112 -7.15 -8.17 5.52
CA THR A 112 -6.94 -8.04 4.08
C THR A 112 -6.16 -9.23 3.52
N ALA A 113 -5.08 -9.65 4.19
CA ALA A 113 -4.27 -10.79 3.78
C ALA A 113 -5.05 -12.12 3.73
N GLY A 114 -5.99 -12.32 4.64
CA GLY A 114 -6.81 -13.53 4.73
C GLY A 114 -7.98 -13.61 3.76
N ARG A 115 -8.21 -12.58 2.92
CA ARG A 115 -9.33 -12.56 1.97
C ARG A 115 -8.90 -13.00 0.57
N PRO A 116 -9.83 -13.59 -0.23
CA PRO A 116 -9.59 -13.81 -1.64
C PRO A 116 -9.47 -12.46 -2.37
N GLY A 117 -8.53 -12.38 -3.31
CA GLY A 117 -8.37 -11.21 -4.18
C GLY A 117 -9.50 -11.13 -5.21
N ARG A 118 -10.03 -9.92 -5.42
CA ARG A 118 -11.02 -9.61 -6.47
C ARG A 118 -10.34 -8.76 -7.53
N PHE A 119 -10.42 -9.19 -8.80
CA PHE A 119 -9.66 -8.60 -9.92
C PHE A 119 -10.57 -8.00 -11.00
N GLY A 120 -11.85 -7.75 -10.71
CA GLY A 120 -12.82 -7.21 -11.66
C GLY A 120 -13.05 -5.70 -11.57
N CYS A 121 -12.22 -4.95 -10.83
CA CYS A 121 -12.38 -3.48 -10.72
C CYS A 121 -11.87 -2.72 -11.95
N PHE A 122 -10.86 -3.25 -12.67
CA PHE A 122 -10.25 -2.69 -13.89
C PHE A 122 -9.90 -1.19 -13.80
N GLY A 123 -9.65 -0.61 -12.62
CA GLY A 123 -9.41 0.83 -12.49
C GLY A 123 -10.66 1.71 -12.68
N LEU A 124 -11.86 1.13 -12.72
CA LEU A 124 -13.12 1.86 -12.93
C LEU A 124 -13.40 2.94 -11.88
N HIS A 125 -12.71 2.94 -10.76
CA HIS A 125 -12.80 4.02 -9.77
C HIS A 125 -12.33 5.37 -10.34
N GLU A 126 -11.28 5.41 -11.19
CA GLU A 126 -10.84 6.66 -11.84
C GLU A 126 -11.89 7.15 -12.86
N TRP A 127 -12.57 6.24 -13.56
CA TRP A 127 -13.67 6.56 -14.47
C TRP A 127 -14.90 7.06 -13.73
N ALA A 128 -15.23 6.44 -12.58
CA ALA A 128 -16.34 6.87 -11.72
C ALA A 128 -16.13 8.25 -11.10
N MET A 129 -14.89 8.72 -10.99
CA MET A 129 -14.56 10.06 -10.49
C MET A 129 -14.83 11.17 -11.50
N VAL A 130 -15.05 10.84 -12.78
CA VAL A 130 -15.34 11.80 -13.84
C VAL A 130 -16.65 11.51 -14.59
N TYR A 131 -17.40 10.51 -14.14
CA TYR A 131 -18.67 10.11 -14.74
C TYR A 131 -19.70 11.25 -14.66
N ARG A 132 -20.23 11.66 -15.81
CA ARG A 132 -21.18 12.79 -15.96
C ARG A 132 -20.72 14.08 -15.30
N LEU A 133 -19.42 14.29 -15.24
CA LEU A 133 -18.85 15.49 -14.67
C LEU A 133 -18.72 16.57 -15.75
N ASP A 134 -19.03 17.82 -15.40
CA ASP A 134 -18.74 18.94 -16.29
C ASP A 134 -17.22 18.99 -16.57
N PRO A 135 -16.80 19.21 -17.84
CA PRO A 135 -15.37 19.30 -18.17
C PRO A 135 -14.59 20.31 -17.33
N SER A 136 -15.22 21.36 -16.81
CA SER A 136 -14.60 22.34 -15.92
C SER A 136 -14.28 21.80 -14.53
N ASP A 137 -14.97 20.74 -14.09
CA ASP A 137 -14.84 20.14 -12.76
C ASP A 137 -13.93 18.91 -12.73
N VAL A 138 -13.41 18.50 -13.90
CA VAL A 138 -12.52 17.33 -13.99
C VAL A 138 -11.23 17.57 -13.20
N ARG A 139 -10.93 16.68 -12.29
CA ARG A 139 -9.82 16.80 -11.32
C ARG A 139 -8.43 16.94 -11.97
N HIS A 140 -8.23 16.31 -13.11
CA HIS A 140 -7.03 16.40 -13.93
C HIS A 140 -7.32 17.11 -15.25
N SER A 141 -7.99 18.27 -15.19
CA SER A 141 -8.43 19.05 -16.34
C SER A 141 -7.32 19.45 -17.34
N ALA A 142 -6.05 19.35 -16.91
CA ALA A 142 -4.91 19.54 -17.81
C ALA A 142 -4.72 18.39 -18.83
N TRP A 143 -5.39 17.24 -18.62
CA TRP A 143 -5.27 16.06 -19.47
C TRP A 143 -6.61 15.71 -20.08
N PRO A 144 -6.72 15.61 -21.44
CA PRO A 144 -7.99 15.28 -22.07
C PRO A 144 -8.44 13.86 -21.74
N LEU A 145 -9.75 13.64 -21.72
CA LEU A 145 -10.32 12.31 -21.65
C LEU A 145 -10.11 11.58 -22.98
N ARG A 146 -9.54 10.36 -22.94
CA ARG A 146 -9.17 9.55 -24.12
C ARG A 146 -10.35 9.32 -25.06
N LEU A 147 -11.53 9.09 -24.51
CA LEU A 147 -12.75 8.77 -25.23
C LEU A 147 -13.74 9.95 -25.28
N GLY A 148 -13.33 11.13 -24.82
CA GLY A 148 -14.22 12.25 -24.58
C GLY A 148 -15.23 11.98 -23.45
N PRO A 149 -16.09 12.96 -23.11
CA PRO A 149 -17.08 12.81 -22.04
C PRO A 149 -18.06 11.65 -22.28
N GLU A 150 -18.70 11.61 -23.45
CA GLU A 150 -19.70 10.59 -23.80
C GLU A 150 -19.11 9.16 -23.81
N GLY A 151 -17.91 8.99 -24.38
CA GLY A 151 -17.23 7.69 -24.37
C GLY A 151 -16.82 7.26 -22.97
N THR A 152 -16.42 8.19 -22.12
CA THR A 152 -16.10 7.95 -20.70
C THR A 152 -17.34 7.47 -19.95
N ASP A 153 -18.48 8.13 -20.15
CA ASP A 153 -19.74 7.74 -19.53
C ASP A 153 -20.21 6.36 -20.00
N ALA A 154 -20.08 6.06 -21.28
CA ALA A 154 -20.43 4.76 -21.85
C ALA A 154 -19.59 3.61 -21.23
N VAL A 155 -18.32 3.84 -20.93
CA VAL A 155 -17.48 2.85 -20.22
C VAL A 155 -18.03 2.57 -18.83
N VAL A 156 -18.36 3.59 -18.04
CA VAL A 156 -18.95 3.39 -16.70
C VAL A 156 -20.29 2.68 -16.77
N GLU A 157 -21.11 3.01 -17.77
CA GLU A 157 -22.46 2.45 -17.96
C GLU A 157 -22.43 0.98 -18.39
N SER A 158 -21.44 0.60 -19.19
CA SER A 158 -21.28 -0.77 -19.69
C SER A 158 -20.58 -1.74 -18.71
N HIS A 159 -20.13 -1.24 -17.56
CA HIS A 159 -19.39 -2.05 -16.60
C HIS A 159 -20.07 -2.07 -15.23
N GLN A 160 -19.84 -3.18 -14.49
CA GLN A 160 -20.19 -3.23 -13.07
C GLN A 160 -19.04 -2.63 -12.25
N VAL A 161 -19.29 -1.46 -11.66
CA VAL A 161 -18.33 -0.85 -10.73
C VAL A 161 -18.41 -1.55 -9.38
N ALA A 162 -17.28 -2.03 -8.86
CA ALA A 162 -17.20 -2.81 -7.62
C ALA A 162 -15.99 -2.38 -6.77
N CYS A 163 -15.87 -1.08 -6.53
CA CYS A 163 -14.81 -0.54 -5.68
C CYS A 163 -15.09 -0.88 -4.22
N SER A 164 -14.11 -1.49 -3.55
CA SER A 164 -14.17 -1.85 -2.12
C SER A 164 -13.35 -0.92 -1.22
N HIS A 165 -12.67 0.07 -1.80
CA HIS A 165 -11.76 0.96 -1.07
C HIS A 165 -12.40 2.30 -0.78
N PHE A 166 -12.52 2.66 0.51
CA PHE A 166 -13.19 3.89 0.94
C PHE A 166 -12.51 5.15 0.37
N ASP A 167 -11.19 5.24 0.45
CA ASP A 167 -10.46 6.43 0.01
C ASP A 167 -10.52 6.68 -1.51
N ALA A 168 -10.88 5.66 -2.32
CA ALA A 168 -11.21 5.83 -3.73
C ALA A 168 -12.69 6.17 -3.93
N TYR A 169 -13.57 5.39 -3.32
CA TYR A 169 -15.03 5.55 -3.46
C TYR A 169 -15.54 6.94 -3.06
N ARG A 170 -14.98 7.56 -2.04
CA ARG A 170 -15.40 8.90 -1.58
C ARG A 170 -15.23 10.01 -2.61
N PHE A 171 -14.54 9.75 -3.72
CA PHE A 171 -14.34 10.69 -4.82
C PHE A 171 -15.25 10.42 -6.02
N PHE A 172 -16.11 9.41 -5.97
CA PHE A 172 -17.08 9.16 -7.02
C PHE A 172 -18.03 10.33 -7.15
N THR A 173 -18.45 10.62 -8.39
CA THR A 173 -19.50 11.60 -8.60
C THR A 173 -20.81 11.13 -7.96
N PRO A 174 -21.75 12.05 -7.66
CA PRO A 174 -23.06 11.68 -7.15
C PRO A 174 -23.78 10.67 -8.03
N ASP A 175 -23.62 10.76 -9.36
CA ASP A 175 -24.23 9.86 -10.35
C ASP A 175 -23.52 8.50 -10.42
N ALA A 176 -22.21 8.44 -10.12
CA ALA A 176 -21.44 7.20 -10.12
C ALA A 176 -21.59 6.40 -8.80
N ALA A 177 -21.76 7.07 -7.67
CA ALA A 177 -21.82 6.42 -6.38
C ALA A 177 -22.89 5.30 -6.27
N PRO A 178 -24.14 5.49 -6.78
CA PRO A 178 -25.16 4.44 -6.79
C PRO A 178 -24.83 3.26 -7.71
N ARG A 179 -23.91 3.43 -8.69
CA ARG A 179 -23.50 2.36 -9.61
C ARG A 179 -22.47 1.41 -8.99
N ASN A 180 -21.87 1.78 -7.87
CA ASN A 180 -20.95 0.88 -7.19
C ASN A 180 -21.71 -0.22 -6.44
N ALA A 181 -21.33 -1.47 -6.66
CA ALA A 181 -21.96 -2.62 -6.01
C ALA A 181 -21.79 -2.66 -4.48
N LEU A 182 -20.87 -1.86 -3.95
CA LEU A 182 -20.55 -1.75 -2.52
C LEU A 182 -20.67 -0.29 -2.08
N SER A 183 -20.89 -0.07 -0.79
CA SER A 183 -20.87 1.27 -0.19
C SER A 183 -19.78 1.38 0.88
N PRO A 184 -18.50 1.39 0.48
CA PRO A 184 -17.41 1.41 1.45
C PRO A 184 -17.39 2.71 2.23
N THR A 185 -17.24 2.57 3.54
CA THR A 185 -17.09 3.66 4.49
C THR A 185 -15.76 3.49 5.24
N ARG A 186 -15.35 4.51 5.99
CA ARG A 186 -14.19 4.38 6.87
C ARG A 186 -14.39 3.29 7.93
N ALA A 187 -15.61 3.13 8.46
CA ALA A 187 -15.94 2.11 9.45
C ALA A 187 -15.85 0.69 8.86
N SER A 188 -16.27 0.50 7.60
CA SER A 188 -16.26 -0.80 6.93
C SER A 188 -14.93 -1.14 6.23
N GLN A 189 -13.88 -0.33 6.41
CA GLN A 189 -12.60 -0.56 5.73
C GLN A 189 -12.01 -1.93 6.07
N VAL A 190 -12.04 -2.31 7.36
CA VAL A 190 -11.52 -3.60 7.84
C VAL A 190 -12.27 -4.79 7.24
N GLU A 191 -13.57 -4.66 6.96
CA GLU A 191 -14.39 -5.73 6.37
C GLU A 191 -14.32 -5.79 4.84
N LEU A 192 -14.12 -4.67 4.16
CA LEU A 192 -14.24 -4.59 2.69
C LEU A 192 -12.91 -4.61 1.96
N GLU A 193 -11.82 -4.16 2.59
CA GLU A 193 -10.52 -4.12 1.94
C GLU A 193 -10.01 -5.52 1.58
N GLN A 194 -9.46 -5.70 0.37
CA GLN A 194 -9.06 -7.00 -0.15
C GLN A 194 -7.77 -6.88 -0.99
N PRO A 195 -6.97 -7.97 -1.11
CA PRO A 195 -5.60 -7.90 -1.63
C PRO A 195 -5.49 -7.59 -3.13
N GLY A 196 -6.53 -7.82 -3.93
CA GLY A 196 -6.54 -7.46 -5.36
C GLY A 196 -6.80 -5.97 -5.62
N CYS A 197 -7.13 -5.17 -4.61
CA CYS A 197 -7.36 -3.74 -4.77
C CYS A 197 -6.03 -2.98 -4.92
N LEU A 198 -5.87 -2.21 -6.01
CA LEU A 198 -4.67 -1.38 -6.22
C LEU A 198 -4.46 -0.38 -5.09
N HIS A 199 -5.52 0.29 -4.64
CA HIS A 199 -5.44 1.25 -3.53
C HIS A 199 -5.03 0.60 -2.21
N ALA A 200 -5.53 -0.61 -1.91
CA ALA A 200 -5.06 -1.38 -0.75
C ALA A 200 -3.57 -1.76 -0.85
N GLY A 201 -3.09 -1.95 -2.09
CA GLY A 201 -1.66 -2.12 -2.38
C GLY A 201 -0.84 -0.85 -2.17
N MET A 202 -1.32 0.30 -2.68
CA MET A 202 -0.66 1.60 -2.47
C MET A 202 -0.67 2.03 -1.00
N ASP A 203 -1.73 1.74 -0.26
CA ASP A 203 -1.87 2.08 1.15
C ASP A 203 -0.87 1.36 2.06
N LEU A 204 -0.20 0.29 1.58
CA LEU A 204 0.92 -0.31 2.31
C LEU A 204 2.02 0.72 2.58
N TYR A 205 2.32 1.58 1.60
CA TYR A 205 3.25 2.70 1.80
C TYR A 205 2.74 3.70 2.85
N LYS A 206 1.46 4.08 2.79
CA LYS A 206 0.83 4.97 3.79
C LYS A 206 1.00 4.43 5.21
N TRP A 207 0.68 3.16 5.41
CA TRP A 207 0.74 2.53 6.72
C TRP A 207 2.16 2.31 7.19
N ALA A 208 3.04 1.82 6.30
CA ALA A 208 4.46 1.64 6.63
C ALA A 208 5.10 2.95 7.07
N HIS A 209 4.91 4.05 6.32
CA HIS A 209 5.48 5.35 6.63
C HIS A 209 4.92 5.95 7.93
N LYS A 210 3.61 5.82 8.19
CA LYS A 210 2.98 6.31 9.43
C LYS A 210 3.50 5.61 10.69
N LEU A 211 4.03 4.43 10.55
CA LEU A 211 4.46 3.58 11.67
C LEU A 211 5.99 3.52 11.82
N VAL A 212 6.72 4.41 11.16
CA VAL A 212 8.14 4.67 11.44
C VAL A 212 8.27 5.24 12.86
N PRO A 213 9.24 4.81 13.68
CA PRO A 213 10.38 3.92 13.43
C PRO A 213 10.15 2.44 13.75
N VAL A 214 8.94 2.00 14.13
CA VAL A 214 8.69 0.57 14.41
C VAL A 214 8.61 -0.27 13.12
N VAL A 215 8.33 0.36 11.99
CA VAL A 215 8.51 -0.22 10.67
C VAL A 215 9.88 0.22 10.14
N PRO A 216 10.79 -0.71 9.80
CA PRO A 216 12.12 -0.36 9.31
C PRO A 216 12.05 0.29 7.92
N SER A 217 12.98 1.20 7.63
CA SER A 217 12.97 2.01 6.41
C SER A 217 13.09 1.22 5.13
N ASP A 218 13.78 0.09 5.13
CA ASP A 218 13.88 -0.78 3.96
C ASP A 218 12.49 -1.29 3.54
N LEU A 219 11.65 -1.67 4.51
CA LEU A 219 10.27 -2.09 4.26
C LEU A 219 9.40 -0.92 3.80
N VAL A 220 9.61 0.30 4.32
CA VAL A 220 8.93 1.51 3.84
C VAL A 220 9.29 1.80 2.38
N ALA A 221 10.57 1.67 2.01
CA ALA A 221 11.03 1.87 0.64
C ALA A 221 10.45 0.81 -0.32
N ASP A 222 10.40 -0.46 0.09
CA ASP A 222 9.76 -1.53 -0.69
C ASP A 222 8.27 -1.23 -0.95
N CYS A 223 7.55 -0.74 0.08
CA CYS A 223 6.15 -0.33 -0.06
C CYS A 223 5.99 0.91 -0.96
N PHE A 224 6.92 1.87 -0.91
CA PHE A 224 6.93 3.03 -1.78
C PHE A 224 7.10 2.65 -3.25
N GLU A 225 8.04 1.77 -3.56
CA GLU A 225 8.28 1.30 -4.93
C GLU A 225 7.06 0.56 -5.48
N LEU A 226 6.45 -0.33 -4.68
CA LEU A 226 5.19 -0.98 -5.07
C LEU A 226 4.08 0.05 -5.33
N ALA A 227 3.91 1.03 -4.46
CA ALA A 227 2.88 2.06 -4.62
C ALA A 227 3.10 2.90 -5.88
N ARG A 228 4.35 3.21 -6.24
CA ARG A 228 4.71 3.93 -7.47
C ARG A 228 4.36 3.11 -8.72
N ASP A 229 4.72 1.82 -8.72
CA ASP A 229 4.42 0.93 -9.84
C ASP A 229 2.91 0.76 -10.02
N ILE A 230 2.17 0.58 -8.92
CA ILE A 230 0.70 0.52 -8.93
C ILE A 230 0.11 1.81 -9.51
N ARG A 231 0.58 2.99 -9.08
CA ARG A 231 0.06 4.26 -9.60
C ARG A 231 0.29 4.42 -11.10
N SER A 232 1.37 3.87 -11.63
CA SER A 232 1.62 3.85 -13.08
C SER A 232 0.53 3.07 -13.82
N LEU A 233 0.18 1.86 -13.39
CA LEU A 233 -0.90 1.08 -14.01
C LEU A 233 -2.25 1.79 -13.85
N ASP A 234 -2.54 2.27 -12.65
CA ASP A 234 -3.79 2.94 -12.31
C ASP A 234 -4.09 4.09 -13.27
N MET A 235 -3.08 4.93 -13.53
CA MET A 235 -3.21 6.06 -14.44
C MET A 235 -3.18 5.67 -15.93
N ARG A 236 -2.48 4.60 -16.30
CA ARG A 236 -2.55 4.05 -17.67
C ARG A 236 -3.93 3.46 -17.98
N ALA A 237 -4.63 2.95 -16.98
CA ALA A 237 -5.99 2.42 -17.10
C ALA A 237 -7.09 3.49 -16.90
N ALA A 238 -6.73 4.70 -16.47
CA ALA A 238 -7.63 5.80 -16.22
C ALA A 238 -8.20 6.41 -17.53
N PRO A 239 -9.26 7.21 -17.44
CA PRO A 239 -9.86 7.83 -18.62
C PRO A 239 -8.98 8.90 -19.30
N TYR A 240 -7.90 9.34 -18.68
CA TYR A 240 -7.05 10.43 -19.16
C TYR A 240 -6.07 10.00 -20.25
N ASP A 241 -5.80 10.88 -21.23
CA ASP A 241 -4.74 10.70 -22.20
C ASP A 241 -3.42 11.23 -21.65
N LEU A 242 -2.50 10.30 -21.33
CA LEU A 242 -1.19 10.61 -20.74
C LEU A 242 -0.03 10.25 -21.68
N ARG A 243 -0.29 10.03 -22.98
CA ARG A 243 0.75 9.65 -23.95
C ARG A 243 1.86 10.68 -24.08
N GLU A 244 1.52 11.96 -23.98
CA GLU A 244 2.52 13.06 -23.98
C GLU A 244 3.50 12.98 -22.79
N LEU A 245 3.12 12.27 -21.72
CA LEU A 245 3.99 11.99 -20.58
C LEU A 245 4.70 10.64 -20.68
N GLY A 246 4.54 9.92 -21.79
CA GLY A 246 5.14 8.60 -22.01
C GLY A 246 4.38 7.44 -21.38
N TYR A 247 3.11 7.63 -20.99
CA TYR A 247 2.24 6.60 -20.41
C TYR A 247 1.26 6.09 -21.46
N GLU A 248 1.61 4.97 -22.11
CA GLU A 248 0.71 4.30 -23.04
C GLU A 248 -0.51 3.74 -22.27
N PRO A 249 -1.72 3.94 -22.78
CA PRO A 249 -2.94 3.53 -22.10
C PRO A 249 -3.09 2.01 -22.04
N VAL A 250 -3.70 1.53 -20.98
CA VAL A 250 -4.27 0.18 -20.87
C VAL A 250 -5.78 0.31 -21.07
N PRO A 251 -6.29 0.07 -22.29
CA PRO A 251 -7.68 0.37 -22.65
C PRO A 251 -8.66 -0.67 -22.07
N ILE A 252 -9.08 -0.47 -20.83
CA ILE A 252 -9.95 -1.41 -20.09
C ILE A 252 -11.35 -1.56 -20.70
N GLU A 253 -11.71 -0.73 -21.64
CA GLU A 253 -12.91 -0.85 -22.48
C GLU A 253 -12.79 -2.00 -23.51
N THR A 254 -11.57 -2.54 -23.76
CA THR A 254 -11.33 -3.68 -24.63
C THR A 254 -11.04 -4.97 -23.85
N ALA A 255 -11.20 -6.13 -24.50
CA ALA A 255 -10.88 -7.43 -23.90
C ALA A 255 -9.39 -7.57 -23.60
N GLU A 256 -8.53 -7.12 -24.53
CA GLU A 256 -7.06 -7.16 -24.42
C GLU A 256 -6.58 -6.25 -23.28
N GLY A 257 -7.13 -5.04 -23.19
CA GLY A 257 -6.78 -4.12 -22.12
C GLY A 257 -7.18 -4.63 -20.74
N LYS A 258 -8.37 -5.25 -20.61
CA LYS A 258 -8.78 -5.95 -19.38
C LYS A 258 -7.83 -7.07 -19.00
N ALA A 259 -7.44 -7.90 -19.97
CA ALA A 259 -6.51 -9.01 -19.73
C ALA A 259 -5.14 -8.50 -19.25
N THR A 260 -4.61 -7.44 -19.89
CA THR A 260 -3.37 -6.79 -19.50
C THR A 260 -3.48 -6.23 -18.07
N TYR A 261 -4.56 -5.49 -17.77
CA TYR A 261 -4.79 -4.92 -16.44
C TYR A 261 -4.83 -5.99 -15.36
N VAL A 262 -5.58 -7.09 -15.58
CA VAL A 262 -5.70 -8.18 -14.59
C VAL A 262 -4.37 -8.88 -14.36
N ALA A 263 -3.57 -9.07 -15.42
CA ALA A 263 -2.25 -9.69 -15.29
C ALA A 263 -1.32 -8.84 -14.40
N GLU A 264 -1.23 -7.53 -14.66
CA GLU A 264 -0.43 -6.62 -13.84
C GLU A 264 -0.99 -6.51 -12.40
N GLN A 265 -2.32 -6.40 -12.25
CA GLN A 265 -2.99 -6.34 -10.95
C GLN A 265 -2.70 -7.58 -10.07
N ARG A 266 -2.65 -8.77 -10.66
CA ARG A 266 -2.28 -10.02 -9.94
C ARG A 266 -0.84 -9.97 -9.46
N GLY A 267 0.10 -9.55 -10.28
CA GLY A 267 1.50 -9.37 -9.89
C GLY A 267 1.65 -8.37 -8.74
N PHE A 268 0.90 -7.26 -8.76
CA PHE A 268 0.88 -6.30 -7.64
C PHE A 268 0.24 -6.88 -6.37
N ALA A 269 -0.82 -7.67 -6.51
CA ALA A 269 -1.44 -8.34 -5.36
C ALA A 269 -0.48 -9.33 -4.69
N GLU A 270 0.30 -10.09 -5.44
CA GLU A 270 1.33 -11.01 -4.93
C GLU A 270 2.45 -10.25 -4.21
N ARG A 271 3.01 -9.22 -4.84
CA ARG A 271 4.02 -8.33 -4.20
C ARG A 271 3.46 -7.67 -2.93
N GLY A 272 2.23 -7.17 -3.00
CA GLY A 272 1.54 -6.57 -1.87
C GLY A 272 1.30 -7.55 -0.73
N GLN A 273 1.02 -8.81 -1.02
CA GLN A 273 0.84 -9.85 -0.01
C GLN A 273 2.14 -10.13 0.74
N ALA A 274 3.26 -10.25 0.03
CA ALA A 274 4.57 -10.41 0.66
C ALA A 274 4.92 -9.24 1.59
N LEU A 275 4.62 -8.00 1.19
CA LEU A 275 4.85 -6.83 2.03
C LEU A 275 3.90 -6.78 3.22
N ARG A 276 2.62 -7.19 3.09
CA ARG A 276 1.68 -7.29 4.21
C ARG A 276 2.18 -8.23 5.30
N VAL A 277 2.65 -9.40 4.92
CA VAL A 277 3.23 -10.37 5.88
C VAL A 277 4.39 -9.74 6.64
N ARG A 278 5.30 -9.06 5.95
CA ARG A 278 6.44 -8.38 6.59
C ARG A 278 6.01 -7.23 7.51
N LEU A 279 5.00 -6.46 7.11
CA LEU A 279 4.43 -5.37 7.92
C LEU A 279 3.76 -5.91 9.17
N VAL A 280 2.91 -6.93 9.05
CA VAL A 280 2.26 -7.58 10.21
C VAL A 280 3.32 -8.11 11.16
N ALA A 281 4.35 -8.81 10.68
CA ALA A 281 5.44 -9.30 11.51
C ALA A 281 6.22 -8.18 12.23
N ALA A 282 6.40 -7.01 11.59
CA ALA A 282 7.03 -5.86 12.23
C ALA A 282 6.14 -5.28 13.36
N LEU A 283 4.83 -5.23 13.15
CA LEU A 283 3.86 -4.75 14.14
C LEU A 283 3.69 -5.74 15.30
N ASP A 284 3.69 -7.04 15.03
CA ASP A 284 3.66 -8.09 16.06
C ASP A 284 4.87 -8.00 16.99
N ARG A 285 6.06 -7.82 16.41
CA ARG A 285 7.28 -7.59 17.23
C ARG A 285 7.15 -6.33 18.10
N ALA A 286 6.62 -5.25 17.55
CA ALA A 286 6.43 -4.02 18.32
C ALA A 286 5.39 -4.18 19.44
N LEU A 287 4.36 -5.01 19.24
CA LEU A 287 3.34 -5.31 20.24
C LEU A 287 3.77 -6.39 21.24
N GLY A 288 4.97 -6.97 21.12
CA GLY A 288 5.44 -8.08 21.95
C GLY A 288 4.70 -9.41 21.71
N GLN A 289 4.05 -9.55 20.55
CA GLN A 289 3.36 -10.77 20.16
C GLN A 289 4.32 -11.74 19.48
N ALA A 290 4.08 -13.06 19.65
CA ALA A 290 4.84 -14.06 18.92
C ALA A 290 4.59 -13.91 17.41
N VAL A 291 5.67 -13.90 16.65
CA VAL A 291 5.59 -13.89 15.17
C VAL A 291 5.31 -15.33 14.73
N GLU A 292 4.11 -15.61 14.19
CA GLU A 292 3.87 -16.91 13.55
C GLU A 292 4.76 -17.06 12.32
N PRO A 293 5.39 -18.22 12.11
CA PRO A 293 6.16 -18.47 10.90
C PRO A 293 5.24 -18.45 9.68
N ALA A 294 5.58 -17.63 8.69
CA ALA A 294 4.84 -17.57 7.42
C ALA A 294 4.89 -18.93 6.73
N GLY A 295 3.73 -19.61 6.64
CA GLY A 295 3.55 -20.75 5.73
C GLY A 295 3.66 -22.14 6.34
N ALA A 296 2.83 -22.48 7.33
CA ALA A 296 2.40 -23.88 7.47
C ALA A 296 1.12 -24.07 6.62
N PRO A 297 1.09 -25.04 5.67
CA PRO A 297 -0.18 -25.37 5.00
C PRO A 297 -1.16 -25.88 6.07
N ALA A 298 -2.40 -25.41 6.01
CA ALA A 298 -3.48 -25.85 6.88
C ALA A 298 -3.51 -27.38 6.85
N ALA A 299 -3.28 -28.00 8.01
CA ALA A 299 -3.41 -29.43 8.17
C ALA A 299 -4.86 -29.80 7.77
N SER A 300 -5.01 -30.63 6.76
CA SER A 300 -6.27 -31.18 6.31
C SER A 300 -6.92 -31.89 7.51
N ALA A 301 -8.08 -31.38 7.94
CA ALA A 301 -8.90 -32.05 8.92
C ALA A 301 -9.25 -33.44 8.42
N SER A 302 -8.70 -34.46 9.07
CA SER A 302 -9.00 -35.85 8.83
C SER A 302 -10.50 -36.05 9.13
N ALA A 303 -11.25 -36.48 8.13
CA ALA A 303 -12.65 -36.87 8.30
C ALA A 303 -12.76 -38.01 9.29
N PRO A 304 -13.77 -38.06 10.17
CA PRO A 304 -14.00 -39.19 11.05
C PRO A 304 -14.40 -40.42 10.24
N SER A 305 -13.66 -41.53 10.46
CA SER A 305 -13.97 -42.83 9.89
C SER A 305 -15.28 -43.36 10.50
N THR A 306 -16.33 -43.42 9.70
CA THR A 306 -17.53 -44.16 10.02
C THR A 306 -17.28 -45.64 9.76
N SER A 307 -17.19 -46.43 10.86
CA SER A 307 -17.22 -47.89 10.78
C SER A 307 -18.66 -48.38 10.42
N PRO A 308 -18.80 -49.38 9.54
CA PRO A 308 -20.09 -49.94 9.23
C PRO A 308 -20.50 -50.91 10.33
N SER A 309 -21.66 -50.69 10.92
CA SER A 309 -22.33 -51.64 11.83
C SER A 309 -22.87 -52.83 11.05
N SER A 310 -22.55 -54.04 11.52
CA SER A 310 -23.05 -55.30 11.00
C SER A 310 -24.56 -55.45 11.25
N PRO A 311 -25.32 -56.13 10.36
CA PRO A 311 -26.73 -56.42 10.57
C PRO A 311 -26.94 -57.62 11.52
N PRO A 312 -28.06 -57.69 12.30
CA PRO A 312 -28.38 -58.82 13.16
C PRO A 312 -28.91 -60.01 12.33
N SER A 313 -28.49 -61.20 12.76
CA SER A 313 -28.99 -62.50 12.27
C SER A 313 -30.37 -62.78 12.83
N THR A 314 -31.33 -63.11 11.99
CA THR A 314 -32.30 -64.22 12.06
C THR A 314 -32.99 -64.38 10.73
#